data_edf9a3125b7ce4f6d8bdf9667d82d140
#
_entry.id   edf9a3125b7ce4f6d8bdf9667d82d140
#
_cell.length_a   1.000
_cell.length_b   1.000
_cell.length_c   1.000
_cell.angle_alpha   90.00
_cell.angle_beta   90.00
_cell.angle_gamma   90.00
#
_symmetry.space_group_name_H-M   'P 1'
#
loop_
_entity.id
_entity.type
_entity.pdbx_description
1 polymer ?
#
loop_
_entity_poly.entity_id
_entity_poly.type
_entity_poly.pdbx_seq_one_letter_code
_entity_poly.pdbx_strand_id
1 'polypeptide(L)'
;MPDVKMNYDSMERMQKAFHAAHQQVNDTMREMEKIAKSMEDGALVGDAGKAFVEAIRSKLLKRMKVIADKMQEMEKDIHGAVIATRDGVTTAQSRFKN
;
A
#
# COMPACT_ATOMS: atom_id res chain seq x y z
N MET A 1 1.95 -2.67 31.39
CA MET A 1 2.76 -2.68 30.18
C MET A 1 2.20 -3.59 29.11
N PRO A 2 2.06 -3.14 27.88
CA PRO A 2 1.66 -4.07 26.84
C PRO A 2 2.72 -5.15 26.70
N ASP A 3 2.27 -6.38 26.62
CA ASP A 3 3.09 -7.53 26.37
C ASP A 3 3.76 -7.39 25.00
N VAL A 4 5.01 -7.84 24.88
CA VAL A 4 5.73 -7.86 23.61
C VAL A 4 4.95 -8.65 22.55
N LYS A 5 4.31 -9.75 22.97
CA LYS A 5 3.44 -10.55 22.09
C LYS A 5 2.29 -9.71 21.54
N MET A 6 1.67 -8.88 22.38
CA MET A 6 0.56 -8.01 21.96
C MET A 6 1.03 -6.98 20.94
N ASN A 7 2.20 -6.40 21.14
CA ASN A 7 2.79 -5.46 20.17
C ASN A 7 3.10 -6.15 18.84
N TYR A 8 3.62 -7.37 18.90
CA TYR A 8 3.91 -8.17 17.72
C TYR A 8 2.65 -8.46 16.92
N ASP A 9 1.58 -8.92 17.59
CA ASP A 9 0.30 -9.20 16.94
C ASP A 9 -0.30 -7.94 16.32
N SER A 10 -0.18 -6.80 17.01
CA SER A 10 -0.67 -5.52 16.49
C SER A 10 0.11 -5.09 15.24
N MET A 11 1.42 -5.27 15.23
CA MET A 11 2.25 -4.97 14.07
C MET A 11 1.91 -5.85 12.88
N GLU A 12 1.68 -7.14 13.11
CA GLU A 12 1.28 -8.06 12.05
C GLU A 12 -0.06 -7.67 11.44
N ARG A 13 -1.04 -7.29 12.29
CA ARG A 13 -2.34 -6.83 11.80
C ARG A 13 -2.22 -5.55 11.00
N MET A 14 -1.35 -4.64 11.43
CA MET A 14 -1.09 -3.39 10.72
C MET A 14 -0.45 -3.68 9.36
N GLN A 15 0.53 -4.58 9.32
CA GLN A 15 1.17 -4.99 8.06
C GLN A 15 0.15 -5.55 7.08
N LYS A 16 -0.75 -6.43 7.54
CA LYS A 16 -1.81 -7.01 6.70
C LYS A 16 -2.77 -5.94 6.20
N ALA A 17 -3.10 -4.97 7.04
CA ALA A 17 -3.99 -3.87 6.66
C ALA A 17 -3.34 -3.00 5.57
N PHE A 18 -2.07 -2.67 5.69
CA PHE A 18 -1.35 -1.92 4.66
C PHE A 18 -1.23 -2.71 3.36
N HIS A 19 -1.00 -4.02 3.46
CA HIS A 19 -0.94 -4.87 2.28
C HIS A 19 -2.29 -4.88 1.54
N ALA A 20 -3.38 -5.07 2.26
CA ALA A 20 -4.72 -5.06 1.68
C ALA A 20 -5.05 -3.70 1.06
N ALA A 21 -4.73 -2.61 1.74
CA ALA A 21 -4.95 -1.25 1.24
C ALA A 21 -4.12 -0.99 -0.02
N HIS A 22 -2.88 -1.42 -0.05
CA HIS A 22 -1.99 -1.29 -1.20
C HIS A 22 -2.56 -2.02 -2.43
N GLN A 23 -3.04 -3.26 -2.23
CA GLN A 23 -3.67 -4.02 -3.31
C GLN A 23 -4.93 -3.34 -3.81
N GLN A 24 -5.74 -2.79 -2.91
CA GLN A 24 -6.98 -2.11 -3.26
C GLN A 24 -6.71 -0.85 -4.08
N VAL A 25 -5.69 -0.08 -3.72
CA VAL A 25 -5.28 1.10 -4.50
C VAL A 25 -4.82 0.69 -5.90
N ASN A 26 -4.03 -0.38 -6.01
CA ASN A 26 -3.58 -0.88 -7.30
C ASN A 26 -4.75 -1.35 -8.17
N ASP A 27 -5.74 -2.03 -7.59
CA ASP A 27 -6.92 -2.46 -8.31
C ASP A 27 -7.73 -1.27 -8.81
N THR A 28 -7.88 -0.25 -7.98
CA THR A 28 -8.58 0.99 -8.35
C THR A 28 -7.86 1.70 -9.49
N MET A 29 -6.53 1.75 -9.46
CA MET A 29 -5.74 2.35 -10.54
C MET A 29 -5.97 1.62 -11.87
N ARG A 30 -6.03 0.29 -11.84
CA ARG A 30 -6.31 -0.50 -13.04
C ARG A 30 -7.70 -0.22 -13.58
N GLU A 31 -8.70 -0.09 -12.72
CA GLU A 31 -10.05 0.26 -13.13
C GLU A 31 -10.11 1.67 -13.74
N MET A 32 -9.40 2.61 -13.16
CA MET A 32 -9.33 3.98 -13.69
C MET A 32 -8.68 4.02 -15.07
N GLU A 33 -7.62 3.23 -15.28
CA GLU A 33 -6.97 3.15 -16.59
C GLU A 33 -7.90 2.53 -17.63
N LYS A 34 -8.67 1.52 -17.24
CA LYS A 34 -9.70 0.94 -18.15
C LYS A 34 -10.74 1.97 -18.54
N ILE A 35 -11.20 2.78 -17.59
CA ILE A 35 -12.17 3.84 -17.85
C ILE A 35 -11.56 4.89 -18.80
N ALA A 36 -10.34 5.31 -18.54
CA ALA A 36 -9.66 6.27 -19.40
C ALA A 36 -9.51 5.75 -20.82
N LYS A 37 -9.13 4.48 -20.97
CA LYS A 37 -9.01 3.84 -22.28
C LYS A 37 -10.35 3.75 -22.99
N SER A 38 -11.40 3.40 -22.28
CA SER A 38 -12.77 3.35 -22.83
C SER A 38 -13.20 4.72 -23.35
N MET A 39 -12.85 5.77 -22.64
CA MET A 39 -13.14 7.15 -23.07
C MET A 39 -12.37 7.55 -24.32
N GLU A 40 -11.09 7.16 -24.41
CA GLU A 40 -10.28 7.39 -25.59
C GLU A 40 -10.84 6.66 -26.80
N ASP A 41 -11.32 5.42 -26.60
CA ASP A 41 -11.80 4.56 -27.69
C ASP A 41 -13.18 4.93 -28.20
N GLY A 42 -13.80 5.97 -27.68
CA GLY A 42 -14.99 6.52 -28.29
C GLY A 42 -16.15 6.86 -27.36
N ALA A 43 -16.04 6.66 -26.05
CA ALA A 43 -17.13 6.99 -25.13
C ALA A 43 -17.32 8.51 -24.99
N LEU A 44 -16.20 9.27 -25.06
CA LEU A 44 -16.22 10.72 -25.01
C LEU A 44 -15.29 11.26 -26.10
N VAL A 45 -15.86 11.96 -27.07
CA VAL A 45 -15.13 12.55 -28.18
C VAL A 45 -15.12 14.06 -28.00
N GLY A 46 -13.95 14.69 -28.20
CA GLY A 46 -13.80 16.14 -28.15
C GLY A 46 -12.89 16.58 -27.00
N ASP A 47 -12.77 17.90 -26.86
CA ASP A 47 -11.79 18.51 -25.93
C ASP A 47 -12.08 18.18 -24.47
N ALA A 48 -13.35 18.13 -24.09
CA ALA A 48 -13.76 17.79 -22.72
C ALA A 48 -13.35 16.35 -22.37
N GLY A 49 -13.55 15.42 -23.30
CA GLY A 49 -13.17 14.02 -23.10
C GLY A 49 -11.67 13.86 -23.01
N LYS A 50 -10.91 14.54 -23.86
CA LYS A 50 -9.44 14.52 -23.82
C LYS A 50 -8.91 15.11 -22.53
N ALA A 51 -9.49 16.23 -22.07
CA ALA A 51 -9.08 16.86 -20.82
C ALA A 51 -9.36 15.95 -19.63
N PHE A 52 -10.47 15.21 -19.64
CA PHE A 52 -10.84 14.27 -18.58
C PHE A 52 -9.85 13.10 -18.53
N VAL A 53 -9.55 12.49 -19.67
CA VAL A 53 -8.58 11.40 -19.78
C VAL A 53 -7.21 11.85 -19.30
N GLU A 54 -6.76 13.04 -19.72
CA GLU A 54 -5.49 13.60 -19.29
C GLU A 54 -5.45 13.83 -17.79
N ALA A 55 -6.54 14.34 -17.20
CA ALA A 55 -6.65 14.55 -15.76
C ALA A 55 -6.54 13.23 -15.00
N ILE A 56 -7.14 12.15 -15.50
CA ILE A 56 -7.03 10.82 -14.90
C ILE A 56 -5.58 10.35 -14.96
N ARG A 57 -4.96 10.36 -16.14
CA ARG A 57 -3.63 9.78 -16.34
C ARG A 57 -2.51 10.61 -15.74
N SER A 58 -2.51 11.92 -15.98
CA SER A 58 -1.39 12.76 -15.59
C SER A 58 -1.47 13.29 -14.17
N LYS A 59 -2.68 13.34 -13.58
CA LYS A 59 -2.86 13.88 -12.23
C LYS A 59 -3.28 12.80 -11.24
N LEU A 60 -4.42 12.16 -11.46
CA LEU A 60 -4.99 11.25 -10.50
C LEU A 60 -4.18 9.96 -10.37
N LEU A 61 -3.90 9.28 -11.48
CA LEU A 61 -3.11 8.04 -11.46
C LEU A 61 -1.70 8.27 -10.96
N LYS A 62 -1.10 9.39 -11.28
CA LYS A 62 0.23 9.76 -10.78
C LYS A 62 0.25 9.88 -9.26
N ARG A 63 -0.75 10.55 -8.69
CA ARG A 63 -0.87 10.71 -7.24
C ARG A 63 -1.19 9.41 -6.54
N MET A 64 -2.04 8.60 -7.14
CA MET A 64 -2.37 7.28 -6.60
C MET A 64 -1.16 6.36 -6.60
N LYS A 65 -0.33 6.44 -7.64
CA LYS A 65 0.92 5.67 -7.68
C LYS A 65 1.86 6.07 -6.54
N VAL A 66 1.99 7.35 -6.27
CA VAL A 66 2.81 7.83 -5.14
C VAL A 66 2.27 7.27 -3.82
N ILE A 67 0.95 7.28 -3.63
CA ILE A 67 0.32 6.72 -2.44
C ILE A 67 0.56 5.21 -2.36
N ALA A 68 0.39 4.49 -3.45
CA ALA A 68 0.62 3.05 -3.50
C ALA A 68 2.07 2.70 -3.17
N ASP A 69 3.03 3.44 -3.72
CA ASP A 69 4.45 3.24 -3.44
C ASP A 69 4.77 3.50 -1.97
N LYS A 70 4.15 4.53 -1.38
CA LYS A 70 4.32 4.83 0.04
C LYS A 70 3.71 3.76 0.93
N MET A 71 2.55 3.23 0.57
CA MET A 71 1.93 2.13 1.30
C MET A 71 2.81 0.87 1.26
N GLN A 72 3.41 0.57 0.12
CA GLN A 72 4.32 -0.55 -0.02
C GLN A 72 5.58 -0.36 0.82
N GLU A 73 6.12 0.86 0.83
CA GLU A 73 7.27 1.22 1.65
C GLU A 73 6.96 1.05 3.14
N MET A 74 5.79 1.54 3.59
CA MET A 74 5.34 1.38 4.98
C MET A 74 5.11 -0.09 5.33
N GLU A 75 4.55 -0.87 4.41
CA GLU A 75 4.37 -2.31 4.59
C GLU A 75 5.73 -2.99 4.84
N LYS A 76 6.74 -2.65 4.05
CA LYS A 76 8.10 -3.19 4.22
C LYS A 76 8.71 -2.76 5.55
N ASP A 77 8.53 -1.51 5.93
CA ASP A 77 9.05 -0.98 7.18
C ASP A 77 8.41 -1.67 8.38
N ILE A 78 7.11 -1.89 8.34
CA ILE A 78 6.39 -2.61 9.39
C ILE A 78 6.84 -4.06 9.44
N HIS A 79 7.01 -4.70 8.27
CA HIS A 79 7.52 -6.07 8.21
C HIS A 79 8.90 -6.18 8.83
N GLY A 80 9.78 -5.23 8.54
CA GLY A 80 11.10 -5.15 9.16
C GLY A 80 11.02 -4.99 10.67
N ALA A 81 10.11 -4.15 11.15
CA ALA A 81 9.88 -3.95 12.58
C ALA A 81 9.35 -5.23 13.26
N VAL A 82 8.46 -5.96 12.58
CA VAL A 82 7.93 -7.25 13.07
C VAL A 82 9.07 -8.25 13.24
N ILE A 83 9.92 -8.38 12.23
CA ILE A 83 11.08 -9.28 12.27
C ILE A 83 12.03 -8.87 13.41
N ALA A 84 12.36 -7.59 13.50
CA ALA A 84 13.26 -7.08 14.52
C ALA A 84 12.72 -7.31 15.93
N THR A 85 11.43 -7.13 16.14
CA THR A 85 10.78 -7.38 17.43
C THR A 85 10.85 -8.86 17.78
N ARG A 86 10.57 -9.75 16.85
CA ARG A 86 10.64 -11.20 17.05
C ARG A 86 12.06 -11.65 17.37
N ASP A 87 13.01 -11.16 16.57
CA ASP A 87 14.44 -11.50 16.77
C ASP A 87 14.96 -10.92 18.07
N GLY A 88 14.53 -9.72 18.45
CA GLY A 88 14.88 -9.10 19.72
C GLY A 88 14.40 -9.90 20.92
N VAL A 89 13.17 -10.40 20.86
CA VAL A 89 12.62 -11.28 21.91
C VAL A 89 13.43 -12.57 22.00
N THR A 90 13.73 -13.21 20.86
CA THR A 90 14.52 -14.43 20.81
C THR A 90 15.92 -14.20 21.37
N THR A 91 16.57 -13.11 21.01
CA THR A 91 17.88 -12.75 21.51
C THR A 91 17.87 -12.53 23.02
N ALA A 92 16.88 -11.79 23.53
CA ALA A 92 16.74 -11.54 24.96
C ALA A 92 16.54 -12.85 25.74
N GLN A 93 15.67 -13.75 25.24
CA GLN A 93 15.45 -15.05 25.85
C GLN A 93 16.74 -15.88 25.88
N SER A 94 17.48 -15.86 24.80
CA SER A 94 18.76 -16.57 24.72
C SER A 94 19.76 -16.06 25.75
N ARG A 95 19.81 -14.75 25.93
CA ARG A 95 20.69 -14.13 26.95
C ARG A 95 20.30 -14.51 28.36
N PHE A 96 19.02 -14.63 28.65
CA PHE A 96 18.54 -14.98 29.99
C PHE A 96 18.71 -16.47 30.29
N LYS A 97 18.87 -17.31 29.30
CA LYS A 97 19.09 -18.74 29.49
C LYS A 97 20.56 -19.07 29.84
N ASN A 98 21.46 -18.18 29.58
CA ASN A 98 22.86 -18.36 29.90
C ASN A 98 23.19 -17.70 31.24
#